data_8d5f963f01d5519457651d144432ae41
#
_entry.id   8d5f963f01d5519457651d144432ae41
#
_cell.length_a   1.000
_cell.length_b   1.000
_cell.length_c   1.000
_cell.angle_alpha   90.00
_cell.angle_beta   90.00
_cell.angle_gamma   90.00
#
_symmetry.space_group_name_H-M   'P 1'
#
loop_
_entity.id
_entity.type
_entity.pdbx_description
1 polymer ?
#
loop_
_entity_poly.entity_id
_entity_poly.type
_entity_poly.pdbx_seq_one_letter_code
_entity_poly.pdbx_strand_id
1 'polypeptide(L)'
;MIHRWVPDVEALPNHGMKAQFRFLRNLAPWLIIAATFLGNGGILCWFSYISPLLQTEGGFSPASISLLMILAGGGMVVGNQVSALLADRLMPGRFTCYLQFLAAAALLLTFFLAPIGWVSVVLMFVCCVCLFGIGSPEQFLIVKHAEGGEMLGGCCIQAAFNLGNAVGAFLDGIPVAMGLGYNFPALIGVPMALAGALCLLVFHRKYEQR
;
A
#
# COMPACT_ATOMS: atom_id res chain seq x y z
N MET A 1 24.78 -6.60 25.38
CA MET A 1 23.58 -5.99 25.97
C MET A 1 22.28 -6.72 25.59
N ILE A 2 22.11 -7.22 24.37
CA ILE A 2 20.90 -7.90 23.90
C ILE A 2 20.55 -9.16 24.71
N HIS A 3 21.51 -10.03 25.03
CA HIS A 3 21.31 -11.25 25.82
C HIS A 3 20.69 -11.08 27.21
N ARG A 4 20.63 -9.86 27.74
CA ARG A 4 20.09 -9.61 29.09
C ARG A 4 18.60 -9.24 29.08
N TRP A 5 18.04 -8.92 27.89
CA TRP A 5 16.67 -8.39 27.73
C TRP A 5 15.78 -9.26 26.84
N VAL A 6 16.37 -10.19 26.12
CA VAL A 6 15.62 -11.14 25.29
C VAL A 6 15.53 -12.45 26.06
N PRO A 7 14.32 -12.89 26.46
CA PRO A 7 14.16 -14.22 27.05
C PRO A 7 14.57 -15.30 26.06
N ASP A 8 15.16 -16.38 26.57
CA ASP A 8 15.42 -17.56 25.74
C ASP A 8 14.08 -18.11 25.24
N VAL A 9 13.81 -17.94 23.97
CA VAL A 9 12.65 -18.54 23.27
C VAL A 9 13.10 -19.82 22.60
N GLU A 10 12.27 -20.86 22.71
CA GLU A 10 12.51 -22.11 21.97
C GLU A 10 12.66 -21.82 20.48
N ALA A 11 13.71 -22.37 19.89
CA ALA A 11 13.95 -22.24 18.47
C ALA A 11 12.76 -22.86 17.71
N LEU A 12 12.17 -22.10 16.80
CA LEU A 12 11.12 -22.62 15.90
C LEU A 12 11.62 -23.87 15.19
N PRO A 13 10.79 -24.92 15.08
CA PRO A 13 11.18 -26.16 14.42
C PRO A 13 11.68 -25.89 13.01
N ASN A 14 12.92 -26.27 12.75
CA ASN A 14 13.56 -26.05 11.47
C ASN A 14 13.04 -27.07 10.44
N HIS A 15 11.94 -26.74 9.76
CA HIS A 15 11.30 -27.61 8.76
C HIS A 15 12.07 -27.69 7.41
N GLY A 16 13.25 -27.12 7.33
CA GLY A 16 14.03 -27.06 6.10
C GLY A 16 13.47 -26.06 5.07
N MET A 17 14.33 -25.56 4.19
CA MET A 17 13.97 -24.48 3.26
C MET A 17 12.82 -24.84 2.30
N LYS A 18 12.72 -26.09 1.86
CA LYS A 18 11.61 -26.53 0.98
C LYS A 18 10.24 -26.50 1.66
N ALA A 19 10.19 -26.75 2.96
CA ALA A 19 8.94 -26.72 3.71
C ALA A 19 8.42 -25.30 3.89
N GLN A 20 9.33 -24.32 4.03
CA GLN A 20 8.96 -22.92 4.16
C GLN A 20 8.27 -22.35 2.91
N PHE A 21 8.53 -22.88 1.71
CA PHE A 21 7.86 -22.49 0.47
C PHE A 21 6.48 -23.17 0.27
N ARG A 22 6.09 -24.08 1.16
CA ARG A 22 4.86 -24.85 0.99
C ARG A 22 3.59 -23.98 0.97
N PHE A 23 3.58 -22.86 1.68
CA PHE A 23 2.43 -21.94 1.72
C PHE A 23 2.12 -21.34 0.33
N LEU A 24 3.12 -21.19 -0.55
CA LEU A 24 2.91 -20.70 -1.91
C LEU A 24 2.13 -21.67 -2.82
N ARG A 25 1.84 -22.89 -2.37
CA ARG A 25 0.92 -23.79 -3.09
C ARG A 25 -0.54 -23.40 -2.93
N ASN A 26 -0.87 -22.60 -1.93
CA ASN A 26 -2.21 -22.10 -1.68
C ASN A 26 -2.46 -20.79 -2.43
N LEU A 27 -3.71 -20.54 -2.82
CA LEU A 27 -4.07 -19.32 -3.54
C LEU A 27 -4.12 -18.08 -2.63
N ALA A 28 -4.41 -18.26 -1.32
CA ALA A 28 -4.55 -17.15 -0.38
C ALA A 28 -3.29 -16.24 -0.31
N PRO A 29 -2.07 -16.77 -0.13
CA PRO A 29 -0.85 -15.97 -0.16
C PRO A 29 -0.65 -15.20 -1.47
N TRP A 30 -0.96 -15.80 -2.62
CA TRP A 30 -0.82 -15.14 -3.91
C TRP A 30 -1.78 -13.97 -4.08
N LEU A 31 -3.02 -14.08 -3.57
CA LEU A 31 -3.98 -12.99 -3.60
C LEU A 31 -3.51 -11.81 -2.73
N ILE A 32 -2.91 -12.08 -1.57
CA ILE A 32 -2.38 -11.05 -0.68
C ILE A 32 -1.14 -10.40 -1.32
N ILE A 33 -0.18 -11.21 -1.83
CA ILE A 33 1.02 -10.71 -2.51
C ILE A 33 0.65 -9.85 -3.74
N ALA A 34 -0.29 -10.32 -4.56
CA ALA A 34 -0.75 -9.57 -5.72
C ALA A 34 -1.47 -8.27 -5.33
N ALA A 35 -2.25 -8.29 -4.26
CA ALA A 35 -2.91 -7.10 -3.73
C ALA A 35 -1.90 -6.07 -3.23
N THR A 36 -0.86 -6.51 -2.51
CA THR A 36 0.23 -5.64 -2.07
C THR A 36 0.99 -5.05 -3.26
N PHE A 37 1.39 -5.88 -4.22
CA PHE A 37 2.11 -5.45 -5.41
C PHE A 37 1.32 -4.41 -6.23
N LEU A 38 0.07 -4.71 -6.53
CA LEU A 38 -0.79 -3.87 -7.37
C LEU A 38 -1.33 -2.66 -6.59
N GLY A 39 -1.84 -2.87 -5.39
CA GLY A 39 -2.49 -1.83 -4.59
C GLY A 39 -1.50 -0.75 -4.15
N ASN A 40 -0.41 -1.13 -3.52
CA ASN A 40 0.62 -0.17 -3.09
C ASN A 40 1.33 0.46 -4.30
N GLY A 41 1.68 -0.33 -5.32
CA GLY A 41 2.29 0.18 -6.55
C GLY A 41 1.41 1.22 -7.23
N GLY A 42 0.08 0.97 -7.29
CA GLY A 42 -0.87 1.92 -7.85
C GLY A 42 -0.94 3.24 -7.08
N ILE A 43 -0.94 3.20 -5.74
CA ILE A 43 -0.96 4.42 -4.94
C ILE A 43 0.37 5.18 -5.08
N LEU A 44 1.49 4.47 -5.19
CA LEU A 44 2.81 5.08 -5.33
C LEU A 44 3.09 5.66 -6.71
N CYS A 45 2.37 5.24 -7.76
CA CYS A 45 2.41 5.89 -9.09
C CYS A 45 2.26 7.41 -9.01
N TRP A 46 1.41 7.89 -8.12
CA TRP A 46 1.18 9.32 -7.97
C TRP A 46 2.16 9.99 -7.00
N PHE A 47 2.63 9.26 -5.97
CA PHE A 47 3.41 9.85 -4.88
C PHE A 47 4.75 10.43 -5.35
N SER A 48 5.40 9.84 -6.34
CA SER A 48 6.66 10.32 -6.91
C SER A 48 6.56 11.73 -7.49
N TYR A 49 5.38 12.10 -8.01
CA TYR A 49 5.13 13.39 -8.66
C TYR A 49 4.23 14.34 -7.85
N ILE A 50 4.02 14.07 -6.56
CA ILE A 50 3.15 14.88 -5.70
C ILE A 50 3.63 16.33 -5.58
N SER A 51 4.94 16.55 -5.45
CA SER A 51 5.52 17.89 -5.31
C SER A 51 5.33 18.73 -6.58
N PRO A 52 5.71 18.28 -7.78
CA PRO A 52 5.42 19.01 -9.01
C PRO A 52 3.91 19.15 -9.26
N LEU A 53 3.07 18.15 -8.95
CA LEU A 53 1.63 18.26 -9.08
C LEU A 53 1.07 19.41 -8.25
N LEU A 54 1.43 19.50 -6.98
CA LEU A 54 0.97 20.57 -6.09
C LEU A 54 1.46 21.95 -6.52
N GLN A 55 2.66 22.06 -7.12
CA GLN A 55 3.20 23.32 -7.60
C GLN A 55 2.54 23.75 -8.90
N THR A 56 2.48 22.87 -9.90
CA THR A 56 2.04 23.25 -11.26
C THR A 56 0.52 23.25 -11.39
N GLU A 57 -0.16 22.22 -10.89
CA GLU A 57 -1.61 22.10 -10.99
C GLU A 57 -2.33 22.74 -9.80
N GLY A 58 -1.80 22.51 -8.60
CA GLY A 58 -2.39 23.02 -7.35
C GLY A 58 -2.09 24.49 -7.06
N GLY A 59 -1.13 25.10 -7.77
CA GLY A 59 -0.76 26.52 -7.62
C GLY A 59 -0.05 26.88 -6.30
N PHE A 60 0.50 25.89 -5.59
CA PHE A 60 1.24 26.14 -4.35
C PHE A 60 2.65 26.64 -4.60
N SER A 61 3.11 27.60 -3.79
CA SER A 61 4.49 28.09 -3.85
C SER A 61 5.49 27.00 -3.43
N PRO A 62 6.72 27.00 -3.98
CA PRO A 62 7.76 26.04 -3.56
C PRO A 62 8.03 26.06 -2.04
N ALA A 63 7.89 27.22 -1.40
CA ALA A 63 8.06 27.37 0.05
C ALA A 63 7.01 26.59 0.86
N SER A 64 5.79 26.45 0.33
CA SER A 64 4.69 25.74 0.99
C SER A 64 4.83 24.21 0.89
N ILE A 65 5.58 23.70 -0.09
CA ILE A 65 5.68 22.26 -0.35
C ILE A 65 6.24 21.51 0.85
N SER A 66 7.25 22.03 1.52
CA SER A 66 7.82 21.38 2.70
C SER A 66 6.76 21.14 3.79
N LEU A 67 5.89 22.12 4.03
CA LEU A 67 4.79 21.99 5.00
C LEU A 67 3.75 20.95 4.54
N LEU A 68 3.41 20.95 3.24
CA LEU A 68 2.48 19.98 2.67
C LEU A 68 3.05 18.55 2.72
N MET A 69 4.37 18.37 2.56
CA MET A 69 5.01 17.06 2.75
C MET A 69 4.99 16.60 4.21
N ILE A 70 5.10 17.52 5.18
CA ILE A 70 4.90 17.19 6.60
C ILE A 70 3.46 16.71 6.81
N LEU A 71 2.46 17.36 6.21
CA LEU A 71 1.07 16.93 6.28
C LEU A 71 0.87 15.55 5.64
N ALA A 72 1.51 15.28 4.50
CA ALA A 72 1.51 13.94 3.88
C ALA A 72 2.07 12.87 4.83
N GLY A 73 3.22 13.14 5.46
CA GLY A 73 3.80 12.28 6.49
C GLY A 73 2.85 12.08 7.69
N GLY A 74 2.15 13.13 8.11
CA GLY A 74 1.08 13.05 9.12
C GLY A 74 -0.02 12.07 8.71
N GLY A 75 -0.45 12.12 7.45
CA GLY A 75 -1.41 11.16 6.89
C GLY A 75 -0.91 9.71 6.97
N MET A 76 0.38 9.48 6.65
CA MET A 76 1.00 8.15 6.77
C MET A 76 1.00 7.62 8.21
N VAL A 77 1.32 8.49 9.18
CA VAL A 77 1.29 8.14 10.61
C VAL A 77 -0.15 7.80 11.04
N VAL A 78 -1.13 8.62 10.69
CA VAL A 78 -2.54 8.37 10.99
C VAL A 78 -3.00 7.04 10.37
N GLY A 79 -2.67 6.79 9.10
CA GLY A 79 -3.02 5.54 8.42
C GLY A 79 -2.47 4.31 9.13
N ASN A 80 -1.20 4.35 9.50
CA ASN A 80 -0.56 3.25 10.21
C ASN A 80 -1.18 3.00 11.60
N GLN A 81 -1.43 4.07 12.36
CA GLN A 81 -2.03 3.96 13.70
C GLN A 81 -3.48 3.46 13.67
N VAL A 82 -4.30 4.04 12.80
CA VAL A 82 -5.70 3.61 12.63
C VAL A 82 -5.76 2.16 12.18
N SER A 83 -4.89 1.77 11.26
CA SER A 83 -4.82 0.40 10.76
C SER A 83 -4.41 -0.60 11.85
N ALA A 84 -3.40 -0.28 12.65
CA ALA A 84 -2.97 -1.13 13.76
C ALA A 84 -4.10 -1.34 14.80
N LEU A 85 -4.86 -0.27 15.10
CA LEU A 85 -5.99 -0.35 16.04
C LEU A 85 -7.20 -1.11 15.49
N LEU A 86 -7.43 -1.07 14.18
CA LEU A 86 -8.59 -1.67 13.53
C LEU A 86 -8.32 -3.09 13.02
N ALA A 87 -7.07 -3.45 12.73
CA ALA A 87 -6.70 -4.78 12.26
C ALA A 87 -7.12 -5.89 13.24
N ASP A 88 -7.06 -5.60 14.56
CA ASP A 88 -7.46 -6.55 15.58
C ASP A 88 -8.98 -6.66 15.77
N ARG A 89 -9.75 -5.64 15.35
CA ARG A 89 -11.19 -5.55 15.59
C ARG A 89 -12.04 -5.88 14.37
N LEU A 90 -11.49 -5.74 13.18
CA LEU A 90 -12.18 -5.96 11.91
C LEU A 90 -11.56 -7.14 11.17
N MET A 91 -12.28 -7.65 10.17
CA MET A 91 -11.71 -8.61 9.21
C MET A 91 -10.63 -7.89 8.38
N PRO A 92 -9.33 -8.23 8.54
CA PRO A 92 -8.25 -7.43 7.95
C PRO A 92 -8.33 -7.35 6.43
N GLY A 93 -8.68 -8.44 5.74
CA GLY A 93 -8.82 -8.45 4.28
C GLY A 93 -9.96 -7.56 3.79
N ARG A 94 -11.09 -7.55 4.50
CA ARG A 94 -12.21 -6.64 4.19
C ARG A 94 -11.84 -5.18 4.40
N PHE A 95 -11.19 -4.89 5.52
CA PHE A 95 -10.75 -3.54 5.86
C PHE A 95 -9.76 -3.00 4.80
N THR A 96 -8.74 -3.79 4.47
CA THR A 96 -7.74 -3.42 3.48
C THR A 96 -8.35 -3.26 2.08
N CYS A 97 -9.31 -4.11 1.71
CA CYS A 97 -10.06 -3.99 0.46
C CYS A 97 -10.77 -2.63 0.36
N TYR A 98 -11.44 -2.18 1.43
CA TYR A 98 -12.08 -0.86 1.45
C TYR A 98 -11.07 0.29 1.36
N LEU A 99 -9.92 0.18 2.03
CA LEU A 99 -8.86 1.19 1.92
C LEU A 99 -8.29 1.28 0.50
N GLN A 100 -8.12 0.16 -0.20
CA GLN A 100 -7.65 0.17 -1.58
C GLN A 100 -8.70 0.75 -2.55
N PHE A 101 -10.00 0.47 -2.34
CA PHE A 101 -11.05 1.14 -3.12
C PHE A 101 -11.10 2.65 -2.84
N LEU A 102 -10.96 3.05 -1.58
CA LEU A 102 -10.88 4.46 -1.21
C LEU A 102 -9.67 5.15 -1.86
N ALA A 103 -8.51 4.49 -1.85
CA ALA A 103 -7.31 4.99 -2.50
C ALA A 103 -7.51 5.14 -4.02
N ALA A 104 -8.10 4.14 -4.69
CA ALA A 104 -8.40 4.23 -6.12
C ALA A 104 -9.35 5.38 -6.44
N ALA A 105 -10.38 5.59 -5.62
CA ALA A 105 -11.29 6.72 -5.76
C ALA A 105 -10.57 8.07 -5.53
N ALA A 106 -9.73 8.16 -4.51
CA ALA A 106 -8.95 9.36 -4.23
C ALA A 106 -7.96 9.68 -5.37
N LEU A 107 -7.29 8.68 -5.94
CA LEU A 107 -6.42 8.85 -7.12
C LEU A 107 -7.20 9.34 -8.33
N LEU A 108 -8.38 8.77 -8.60
CA LEU A 108 -9.24 9.20 -9.69
C LEU A 108 -9.70 10.66 -9.50
N LEU A 109 -10.11 11.02 -8.29
CA LEU A 109 -10.46 12.40 -7.95
C LEU A 109 -9.26 13.35 -8.05
N THR A 110 -8.08 12.90 -7.66
CA THR A 110 -6.83 13.68 -7.81
C THR A 110 -6.58 14.01 -9.28
N PHE A 111 -6.79 13.08 -10.20
CA PHE A 111 -6.65 13.34 -11.64
C PHE A 111 -7.54 14.48 -12.13
N PHE A 112 -8.82 14.51 -11.72
CA PHE A 112 -9.77 15.51 -12.19
C PHE A 112 -9.71 16.84 -11.41
N LEU A 113 -9.40 16.78 -10.11
CA LEU A 113 -9.50 17.93 -9.20
C LEU A 113 -8.14 18.52 -8.83
N ALA A 114 -7.05 18.08 -9.48
CA ALA A 114 -5.70 18.61 -9.25
C ALA A 114 -5.63 20.14 -9.29
N PRO A 115 -6.33 20.86 -10.21
CA PRO A 115 -6.29 22.32 -10.26
C PRO A 115 -6.92 23.02 -9.05
N ILE A 116 -7.72 22.31 -8.25
CA ILE A 116 -8.31 22.87 -7.03
C ILE A 116 -7.37 22.60 -5.87
N GLY A 117 -6.38 23.47 -5.66
CA GLY A 117 -5.23 23.27 -4.79
C GLY A 117 -5.54 22.64 -3.43
N TRP A 118 -6.51 23.18 -2.65
CA TRP A 118 -6.86 22.65 -1.35
C TRP A 118 -7.52 21.26 -1.40
N VAL A 119 -8.28 20.97 -2.47
CA VAL A 119 -8.84 19.62 -2.68
C VAL A 119 -7.71 18.62 -2.92
N SER A 120 -6.70 19.00 -3.71
CA SER A 120 -5.51 18.17 -3.93
C SER A 120 -4.77 17.85 -2.63
N VAL A 121 -4.68 18.82 -1.69
CA VAL A 121 -4.06 18.59 -0.38
C VAL A 121 -4.88 17.59 0.45
N VAL A 122 -6.20 17.68 0.45
CA VAL A 122 -7.07 16.72 1.16
C VAL A 122 -6.94 15.32 0.54
N LEU A 123 -7.00 15.22 -0.78
CA LEU A 123 -6.84 13.94 -1.49
C LEU A 123 -5.45 13.33 -1.27
N MET A 124 -4.41 14.14 -1.26
CA MET A 124 -3.06 13.74 -0.87
C MET A 124 -3.05 13.10 0.52
N PHE A 125 -3.65 13.76 1.50
CA PHE A 125 -3.73 13.23 2.86
C PHE A 125 -4.46 11.89 2.90
N VAL A 126 -5.61 11.78 2.22
CA VAL A 126 -6.38 10.51 2.11
C VAL A 126 -5.56 9.40 1.46
N CYS A 127 -4.87 9.67 0.35
CA CYS A 127 -4.00 8.70 -0.30
C CYS A 127 -2.87 8.22 0.62
N CYS A 128 -2.25 9.14 1.38
CA CYS A 128 -1.20 8.81 2.34
C CYS A 128 -1.72 7.97 3.51
N VAL A 129 -2.92 8.27 4.02
CA VAL A 129 -3.60 7.45 5.03
C VAL A 129 -3.86 6.04 4.49
N CYS A 130 -4.37 5.90 3.27
CA CYS A 130 -4.61 4.60 2.65
C CYS A 130 -3.32 3.82 2.44
N LEU A 131 -2.27 4.45 1.90
CA LEU A 131 -0.99 3.82 1.59
C LEU A 131 -0.39 3.11 2.80
N PHE A 132 -0.34 3.78 3.94
CA PHE A 132 0.21 3.21 5.17
C PHE A 132 -0.82 2.42 5.99
N GLY A 133 -2.10 2.69 5.78
CA GLY A 133 -3.20 1.92 6.38
C GLY A 133 -3.32 0.49 5.83
N ILE A 134 -2.87 0.23 4.62
CA ILE A 134 -2.92 -1.07 3.94
C ILE A 134 -1.82 -2.01 4.45
N GLY A 135 -0.63 -1.51 4.73
CA GLY A 135 0.57 -2.33 4.95
C GLY A 135 0.48 -3.29 6.13
N SER A 136 0.06 -2.81 7.30
CA SER A 136 -0.01 -3.62 8.53
C SER A 136 -0.98 -4.80 8.43
N PRO A 137 -2.23 -4.62 7.92
CA PRO A 137 -3.15 -5.74 7.72
C PRO A 137 -2.66 -6.76 6.68
N GLU A 138 -2.04 -6.31 5.60
CA GLU A 138 -1.49 -7.23 4.59
C GLU A 138 -0.34 -8.06 5.15
N GLN A 139 0.54 -7.44 5.95
CA GLN A 139 1.60 -8.15 6.67
C GLN A 139 1.03 -9.19 7.65
N PHE A 140 -0.02 -8.84 8.39
CA PHE A 140 -0.71 -9.77 9.28
C PHE A 140 -1.34 -10.93 8.52
N LEU A 141 -2.03 -10.64 7.42
CA LEU A 141 -2.69 -11.66 6.60
C LEU A 141 -1.72 -12.67 6.01
N ILE A 142 -0.57 -12.22 5.47
CA ILE A 142 0.40 -13.15 4.89
C ILE A 142 1.02 -14.05 5.96
N VAL A 143 1.38 -13.50 7.12
CA VAL A 143 1.94 -14.29 8.24
C VAL A 143 0.92 -15.34 8.68
N LYS A 144 -0.35 -14.99 8.81
CA LYS A 144 -1.43 -15.91 9.19
C LYS A 144 -1.64 -17.05 8.19
N HIS A 145 -1.39 -16.81 6.89
CA HIS A 145 -1.62 -17.80 5.82
C HIS A 145 -0.33 -18.48 5.32
N ALA A 146 0.80 -18.18 5.94
CA ALA A 146 2.11 -18.76 5.62
C ALA A 146 2.58 -19.77 6.66
N GLU A 147 1.70 -20.70 7.07
CA GLU A 147 1.99 -21.73 8.10
C GLU A 147 3.31 -22.47 7.80
N GLY A 148 4.25 -22.43 8.75
CA GLY A 148 5.59 -23.00 8.65
C GLY A 148 6.56 -22.21 7.75
N GLY A 149 6.17 -21.04 7.27
CA GLY A 149 6.96 -20.13 6.46
C GLY A 149 6.67 -18.66 6.76
N GLU A 150 6.29 -18.32 8.00
CA GLU A 150 5.83 -16.99 8.42
C GLU A 150 6.85 -15.90 8.10
N MET A 151 8.12 -16.18 8.41
CA MET A 151 9.23 -15.24 8.10
C MET A 151 9.37 -15.03 6.59
N LEU A 152 9.29 -16.10 5.80
CA LEU A 152 9.37 -16.03 4.34
C LEU A 152 8.15 -15.31 3.75
N GLY A 153 6.96 -15.54 4.30
CA GLY A 153 5.74 -14.82 3.93
C GLY A 153 5.90 -13.31 4.11
N GLY A 154 6.42 -12.88 5.27
CA GLY A 154 6.74 -11.48 5.53
C GLY A 154 7.76 -10.89 4.55
N CYS A 155 8.80 -11.65 4.19
CA CYS A 155 9.76 -11.24 3.17
C CYS A 155 9.11 -11.12 1.77
N CYS A 156 8.20 -12.03 1.42
CA CYS A 156 7.48 -11.99 0.14
C CYS A 156 6.60 -10.74 0.02
N ILE A 157 5.91 -10.35 1.10
CA ILE A 157 5.12 -9.10 1.12
C ILE A 157 6.01 -7.89 0.94
N GLN A 158 7.14 -7.82 1.64
CA GLN A 158 8.06 -6.70 1.51
C GLN A 158 8.68 -6.63 0.11
N ALA A 159 8.99 -7.77 -0.49
CA ALA A 159 9.45 -7.84 -1.87
C ALA A 159 8.36 -7.38 -2.86
N ALA A 160 7.10 -7.83 -2.67
CA ALA A 160 5.96 -7.41 -3.48
C ALA A 160 5.71 -5.90 -3.38
N PHE A 161 5.78 -5.34 -2.18
CA PHE A 161 5.68 -3.89 -1.94
C PHE A 161 6.76 -3.12 -2.72
N ASN A 162 8.03 -3.49 -2.57
CA ASN A 162 9.13 -2.80 -3.25
C ASN A 162 9.07 -2.97 -4.78
N LEU A 163 8.69 -4.15 -5.26
CA LEU A 163 8.54 -4.39 -6.69
C LEU A 163 7.34 -3.61 -7.27
N GLY A 164 6.23 -3.55 -6.53
CA GLY A 164 5.07 -2.71 -6.89
C GLY A 164 5.46 -1.24 -7.00
N ASN A 165 6.22 -0.74 -6.02
CA ASN A 165 6.74 0.63 -6.04
C ASN A 165 7.64 0.91 -7.24
N ALA A 166 8.54 -0.01 -7.57
CA ALA A 166 9.43 0.13 -8.73
C ALA A 166 8.65 0.15 -10.05
N VAL A 167 7.67 -0.74 -10.20
CA VAL A 167 6.78 -0.78 -11.37
C VAL A 167 5.90 0.47 -11.42
N GLY A 168 5.34 0.88 -10.30
CA GLY A 168 4.57 2.12 -10.18
C GLY A 168 5.39 3.34 -10.63
N ALA A 169 6.60 3.51 -10.07
CA ALA A 169 7.50 4.60 -10.42
C ALA A 169 7.94 4.58 -11.89
N PHE A 170 8.05 3.41 -12.51
CA PHE A 170 8.33 3.28 -13.93
C PHE A 170 7.13 3.74 -14.78
N LEU A 171 5.93 3.28 -14.41
CA LEU A 171 4.70 3.58 -15.17
C LEU A 171 4.29 5.05 -15.07
N ASP A 172 4.47 5.68 -13.90
CA ASP A 172 4.13 7.10 -13.69
C ASP A 172 5.06 8.05 -14.46
N GLY A 173 6.30 7.63 -14.73
CA GLY A 173 7.24 8.38 -15.56
C GLY A 173 6.84 8.47 -17.03
N ILE A 174 6.07 7.51 -17.55
CA ILE A 174 5.70 7.46 -18.97
C ILE A 174 4.88 8.69 -19.39
N PRO A 175 3.74 9.06 -18.78
CA PRO A 175 2.96 10.21 -19.17
C PRO A 175 3.73 11.53 -18.97
N VAL A 176 4.55 11.61 -17.94
CA VAL A 176 5.38 12.78 -17.69
C VAL A 176 6.44 12.96 -18.78
N ALA A 177 7.09 11.88 -19.20
CA ALA A 177 8.04 11.90 -20.32
C ALA A 177 7.37 12.24 -21.67
N MET A 178 6.08 11.95 -21.83
CA MET A 178 5.28 12.33 -23.00
C MET A 178 4.80 13.80 -22.95
N GLY A 179 5.13 14.55 -21.91
CA GLY A 179 4.71 15.95 -21.75
C GLY A 179 3.26 16.11 -21.28
N LEU A 180 2.63 15.05 -20.80
CA LEU A 180 1.31 15.11 -20.16
C LEU A 180 1.46 15.72 -18.75
N GLY A 181 0.38 16.28 -18.20
CA GLY A 181 0.39 16.93 -16.88
C GLY A 181 0.75 15.96 -15.73
N TYR A 182 1.19 16.52 -14.61
CA TYR A 182 1.57 15.76 -13.41
C TYR A 182 0.40 15.09 -12.68
N ASN A 183 -0.84 15.29 -13.14
CA ASN A 183 -2.03 14.58 -12.67
C ASN A 183 -2.18 13.18 -13.31
N PHE A 184 -1.59 12.92 -14.50
CA PHE A 184 -1.70 11.63 -15.20
C PHE A 184 -1.14 10.43 -14.43
N PRO A 185 -0.04 10.54 -13.67
CA PRO A 185 0.40 9.47 -12.78
C PRO A 185 -0.70 8.94 -11.86
N ALA A 186 -1.55 9.81 -11.30
CA ALA A 186 -2.68 9.37 -10.48
C ALA A 186 -3.67 8.49 -11.28
N LEU A 187 -3.94 8.84 -12.53
CA LEU A 187 -4.83 8.05 -13.39
C LEU A 187 -4.28 6.66 -13.69
N ILE A 188 -2.97 6.53 -13.88
CA ILE A 188 -2.30 5.22 -14.09
C ILE A 188 -2.39 4.37 -12.83
N GLY A 189 -2.31 4.98 -11.65
CA GLY A 189 -2.44 4.28 -10.37
C GLY A 189 -3.81 3.66 -10.13
N VAL A 190 -4.89 4.23 -10.72
CA VAL A 190 -6.27 3.77 -10.51
C VAL A 190 -6.47 2.30 -10.89
N PRO A 191 -6.16 1.82 -12.11
CA PRO A 191 -6.38 0.42 -12.47
C PRO A 191 -5.55 -0.55 -11.63
N MET A 192 -4.34 -0.16 -11.24
CA MET A 192 -3.50 -0.97 -10.34
C MET A 192 -4.13 -1.09 -8.95
N ALA A 193 -4.54 0.02 -8.35
CA ALA A 193 -5.19 0.03 -7.04
C ALA A 193 -6.51 -0.76 -7.06
N LEU A 194 -7.32 -0.64 -8.12
CA LEU A 194 -8.54 -1.42 -8.31
C LEU A 194 -8.25 -2.92 -8.44
N ALA A 195 -7.24 -3.30 -9.20
CA ALA A 195 -6.85 -4.71 -9.33
C ALA A 195 -6.40 -5.30 -7.98
N GLY A 196 -5.62 -4.55 -7.19
CA GLY A 196 -5.28 -4.92 -5.83
C GLY A 196 -6.51 -5.09 -4.93
N ALA A 197 -7.44 -4.14 -4.97
CA ALA A 197 -8.70 -4.22 -4.24
C ALA A 197 -9.54 -5.46 -4.63
N LEU A 198 -9.58 -5.79 -5.92
CA LEU A 198 -10.27 -6.99 -6.40
C LEU A 198 -9.62 -8.28 -5.90
N CYS A 199 -8.28 -8.35 -5.83
CA CYS A 199 -7.58 -9.49 -5.24
C CYS A 199 -7.99 -9.68 -3.76
N LEU A 200 -8.06 -8.60 -2.98
CA LEU A 200 -8.51 -8.64 -1.59
C LEU A 200 -9.99 -8.96 -1.46
N LEU A 201 -10.84 -8.50 -2.37
CA LEU A 201 -12.26 -8.85 -2.39
C LEU A 201 -12.45 -10.36 -2.60
N VAL A 202 -11.71 -10.95 -3.54
CA VAL A 202 -11.71 -12.39 -3.77
C VAL A 202 -11.18 -13.14 -2.53
N PHE A 203 -10.09 -12.65 -1.95
CA PHE A 203 -9.53 -13.19 -0.71
C PHE A 203 -10.55 -13.17 0.42
N HIS A 204 -11.17 -12.02 0.69
CA HIS A 204 -12.16 -11.86 1.75
C HIS A 204 -13.35 -12.82 1.57
N ARG A 205 -13.93 -12.90 0.37
CA ARG A 205 -15.07 -13.79 0.09
C ARG A 205 -14.73 -15.27 0.26
N LYS A 206 -13.50 -15.66 -0.06
CA LYS A 206 -13.12 -17.08 -0.09
C LYS A 206 -12.53 -17.57 1.23
N TYR A 207 -11.87 -16.71 1.99
CA TYR A 207 -11.05 -17.11 3.14
C TYR A 207 -11.43 -16.45 4.47
N GLU A 208 -12.12 -15.30 4.46
CA GLU A 208 -12.55 -14.65 5.70
C GLU A 208 -14.05 -14.81 6.02
N GLN A 209 -14.89 -15.07 5.03
CA GLN A 209 -16.33 -15.29 5.26
C GLN A 209 -16.70 -16.76 5.53
N ARG A 210 -15.71 -17.65 5.56
CA ARG A 210 -15.89 -19.04 5.96
C ARG A 210 -15.43 -19.20 7.40
#